data_45918e705d96e560998b67b8128dfd19
#
_entry.id   45918e705d96e560998b67b8128dfd19
#
_cell.length_a   1.000
_cell.length_b   1.000
_cell.length_c   1.000
_cell.angle_alpha   90.00
_cell.angle_beta   90.00
_cell.angle_gamma   90.00
#
_symmetry.space_group_name_H-M   'P 1'
#
loop_
_entity.id
_entity.type
_entity.pdbx_description
1 polymer ?
#
loop_
_entity_poly.entity_id
_entity_poly.type
_entity_poly.pdbx_seq_one_letter_code
_entity_poly.pdbx_strand_id
1 'polypeptide(L)'
;MVKEVNHGRVKILKYCGGNNTAAVVEEIKSTDWSGIDGILSICPYYNKPSQEGLYQHFKAIAQVSPLPIVLYNVPGRTGINMKPETTCRIARDFPNVVAIKEASGSLEQVDEIIKNKPDNFDVISGDDALTFSMVASGAAGVISVIGNALPKAFSRMIRLEFRGEYEPARKIHHAFTELYSLLFVDGNPAGVKALLNDMGFIENELRLPLVPTRIATKQKMSDILKDLRI
;
A
#
# COMPACT_ATOMS: atom_id res chain seq x y z
N MET A 1 17.61 2.24 12.40
CA MET A 1 17.53 3.29 11.33
C MET A 1 16.14 3.90 11.21
N VAL A 2 15.05 3.23 10.75
CA VAL A 2 13.72 3.88 10.65
C VAL A 2 13.20 4.35 12.00
N LYS A 3 13.25 3.52 13.04
CA LYS A 3 12.84 3.87 14.41
C LYS A 3 13.60 5.08 14.95
N GLU A 4 14.91 5.14 14.74
CA GLU A 4 15.79 6.25 15.16
C GLU A 4 15.40 7.57 14.52
N VAL A 5 15.17 7.56 13.20
CA VAL A 5 14.76 8.77 12.47
C VAL A 5 13.31 9.18 12.78
N ASN A 6 12.45 8.21 13.09
CA ASN A 6 11.03 8.49 13.35
C ASN A 6 10.80 9.29 14.64
N HIS A 7 11.56 9.03 15.69
CA HIS A 7 11.38 9.67 17.02
C HIS A 7 9.91 9.67 17.49
N GLY A 8 9.13 8.65 17.14
CA GLY A 8 7.71 8.53 17.51
C GLY A 8 6.74 9.49 16.77
N ARG A 9 7.19 10.21 15.74
CA ARG A 9 6.37 11.20 15.02
C ARG A 9 5.23 10.61 14.21
N VAL A 10 5.40 9.38 13.71
CA VAL A 10 4.41 8.68 12.89
C VAL A 10 4.37 7.19 13.25
N LYS A 11 3.26 6.54 12.93
CA LYS A 11 3.12 5.09 13.10
C LYS A 11 4.01 4.32 12.13
N ILE A 12 4.59 3.22 12.60
CA ILE A 12 5.45 2.34 11.81
C ILE A 12 4.76 0.99 11.61
N LEU A 13 4.50 0.64 10.35
CA LEU A 13 4.11 -0.71 9.96
C LEU A 13 5.35 -1.47 9.47
N LYS A 14 5.64 -2.64 10.09
CA LYS A 14 6.66 -3.54 9.59
C LYS A 14 6.00 -4.55 8.63
N TYR A 15 6.58 -4.71 7.45
CA TYR A 15 6.21 -5.80 6.56
C TYR A 15 6.62 -7.15 7.18
N CYS A 16 5.68 -8.09 7.21
CA CYS A 16 5.91 -9.48 7.58
C CYS A 16 4.94 -10.34 6.79
N GLY A 17 5.44 -11.13 5.84
CA GLY A 17 4.59 -11.96 5.00
C GLY A 17 5.41 -12.82 4.04
N GLY A 18 4.78 -13.86 3.55
CA GLY A 18 5.40 -14.84 2.67
C GLY A 18 4.39 -15.89 2.21
N ASN A 19 4.86 -16.88 1.47
CA ASN A 19 4.02 -17.96 0.95
C ASN A 19 4.16 -19.28 1.72
N ASN A 20 4.89 -19.26 2.84
CA ASN A 20 4.98 -20.35 3.82
C ASN A 20 4.45 -19.85 5.17
N THR A 21 3.26 -20.26 5.53
CA THR A 21 2.58 -19.85 6.76
C THR A 21 3.41 -20.11 8.01
N ALA A 22 4.05 -21.26 8.11
CA ALA A 22 4.86 -21.61 9.28
C ALA A 22 6.07 -20.68 9.44
N ALA A 23 6.74 -20.32 8.33
CA ALA A 23 7.86 -19.37 8.36
C ALA A 23 7.42 -17.95 8.76
N VAL A 24 6.25 -17.50 8.29
CA VAL A 24 5.69 -16.20 8.70
C VAL A 24 5.33 -16.17 10.18
N VAL A 25 4.72 -17.24 10.69
CA VAL A 25 4.40 -17.40 12.12
C VAL A 25 5.66 -17.36 12.96
N GLU A 26 6.72 -18.05 12.54
CA GLU A 26 7.99 -18.07 13.27
C GLU A 26 8.68 -16.70 13.23
N GLU A 27 8.66 -16.00 12.08
CA GLU A 27 9.16 -14.63 12.00
C GLU A 27 8.44 -13.70 12.97
N ILE A 28 7.10 -13.80 13.06
CA ILE A 28 6.31 -12.97 13.98
C ILE A 28 6.69 -13.26 15.43
N LYS A 29 6.84 -14.53 15.82
CA LYS A 29 7.18 -14.93 17.19
C LYS A 29 8.60 -14.52 17.60
N SER A 30 9.55 -14.55 16.68
CA SER A 30 10.97 -14.26 16.92
C SER A 30 11.36 -12.79 16.75
N THR A 31 10.47 -11.96 16.17
CA THR A 31 10.76 -10.54 15.93
C THR A 31 10.65 -9.71 17.21
N ASP A 32 11.61 -8.81 17.45
CA ASP A 32 11.46 -7.71 18.40
C ASP A 32 10.54 -6.61 17.81
N TRP A 33 9.35 -6.50 18.36
CA TRP A 33 8.31 -5.55 17.95
C TRP A 33 8.39 -4.18 18.65
N SER A 34 9.39 -3.94 19.48
CA SER A 34 9.53 -2.65 20.18
C SER A 34 9.60 -1.49 19.18
N GLY A 35 8.76 -0.46 19.38
CA GLY A 35 8.67 0.71 18.49
C GLY A 35 8.07 0.45 17.10
N ILE A 36 7.35 -0.66 16.91
CA ILE A 36 6.53 -0.99 15.75
C ILE A 36 5.06 -0.92 16.18
N ASP A 37 4.21 -0.30 15.37
CA ASP A 37 2.79 -0.08 15.69
C ASP A 37 1.86 -1.11 15.05
N GLY A 38 2.30 -1.81 14.01
CA GLY A 38 1.49 -2.83 13.32
C GLY A 38 2.27 -3.61 12.27
N ILE A 39 1.61 -4.64 11.77
CA ILE A 39 2.16 -5.56 10.77
C ILE A 39 1.43 -5.37 9.44
N LEU A 40 2.17 -5.17 8.34
CA LEU A 40 1.64 -5.25 6.98
C LEU A 40 1.92 -6.64 6.43
N SER A 41 0.87 -7.47 6.24
CA SER A 41 1.01 -8.87 5.82
C SER A 41 0.35 -9.12 4.46
N ILE A 42 1.19 -9.49 3.48
CA ILE A 42 0.76 -9.73 2.09
C ILE A 42 0.12 -11.12 1.93
N CYS A 43 -0.82 -11.24 0.98
CA CYS A 43 -1.32 -12.54 0.53
C CYS A 43 -0.17 -13.43 0.06
N PRO A 44 -0.20 -14.76 0.33
CA PRO A 44 0.79 -15.70 -0.19
C PRO A 44 0.93 -15.59 -1.71
N TYR A 45 2.16 -15.44 -2.18
CA TYR A 45 2.47 -15.31 -3.60
C TYR A 45 2.95 -16.65 -4.17
N TYR A 46 2.93 -16.79 -5.51
CA TYR A 46 3.44 -17.91 -6.28
C TYR A 46 2.59 -19.19 -6.18
N ASN A 47 2.33 -19.74 -4.98
CA ASN A 47 1.62 -21.01 -4.79
C ASN A 47 0.08 -20.91 -4.84
N LYS A 48 -0.47 -19.68 -4.99
CA LYS A 48 -1.89 -19.39 -5.27
C LYS A 48 -2.89 -20.21 -4.44
N PRO A 49 -2.94 -20.05 -3.12
CA PRO A 49 -3.86 -20.78 -2.26
C PRO A 49 -5.33 -20.48 -2.60
N SER A 50 -6.24 -21.38 -2.24
CA SER A 50 -7.69 -21.12 -2.32
C SER A 50 -8.09 -20.02 -1.33
N GLN A 51 -9.34 -19.52 -1.41
CA GLN A 51 -9.88 -18.53 -0.46
C GLN A 51 -9.86 -19.08 0.98
N GLU A 52 -10.16 -20.37 1.18
CA GLU A 52 -10.02 -21.01 2.49
C GLU A 52 -8.55 -21.10 2.92
N GLY A 53 -7.63 -21.36 2.00
CA GLY A 53 -6.19 -21.32 2.26
C GLY A 53 -5.71 -19.94 2.72
N LEU A 54 -6.22 -18.85 2.10
CA LEU A 54 -5.97 -17.48 2.54
C LEU A 54 -6.50 -17.24 3.95
N TYR A 55 -7.73 -17.66 4.22
CA TYR A 55 -8.32 -17.55 5.55
C TYR A 55 -7.48 -18.28 6.61
N GLN A 56 -7.09 -19.52 6.39
CA GLN A 56 -6.28 -20.29 7.34
C GLN A 56 -4.87 -19.69 7.53
N HIS A 57 -4.28 -19.15 6.47
CA HIS A 57 -3.01 -18.42 6.54
C HIS A 57 -3.11 -17.22 7.48
N PHE A 58 -4.07 -16.32 7.25
CA PHE A 58 -4.23 -15.12 8.07
C PHE A 58 -4.76 -15.43 9.49
N LYS A 59 -5.55 -16.50 9.66
CA LYS A 59 -5.91 -17.02 10.99
C LYS A 59 -4.66 -17.38 11.80
N ALA A 60 -3.74 -18.15 11.23
CA ALA A 60 -2.51 -18.54 11.91
C ALA A 60 -1.64 -17.33 12.29
N ILE A 61 -1.57 -16.33 11.40
CA ILE A 61 -0.87 -15.05 11.65
C ILE A 61 -1.56 -14.26 12.76
N ALA A 62 -2.88 -14.10 12.69
CA ALA A 62 -3.66 -13.34 13.66
C ALA A 62 -3.55 -13.92 15.08
N GLN A 63 -3.51 -15.25 15.21
CA GLN A 63 -3.41 -15.94 16.49
C GLN A 63 -2.07 -15.72 17.22
N VAL A 64 -1.00 -15.36 16.51
CA VAL A 64 0.33 -15.18 17.11
C VAL A 64 0.81 -13.74 17.08
N SER A 65 0.13 -12.84 16.38
CA SER A 65 0.54 -11.45 16.24
C SER A 65 0.33 -10.68 17.54
N PRO A 66 1.39 -10.05 18.08
CA PRO A 66 1.29 -9.16 19.25
C PRO A 66 0.78 -7.77 18.89
N LEU A 67 0.65 -7.45 17.59
CA LEU A 67 0.29 -6.14 17.08
C LEU A 67 -0.88 -6.21 16.10
N PRO A 68 -1.58 -5.08 15.86
CA PRO A 68 -2.58 -4.99 14.80
C PRO A 68 -2.01 -5.37 13.42
N ILE A 69 -2.85 -6.03 12.62
CA ILE A 69 -2.50 -6.52 11.29
C ILE A 69 -3.25 -5.72 10.23
N VAL A 70 -2.53 -5.26 9.23
CA VAL A 70 -3.06 -4.76 7.96
C VAL A 70 -2.84 -5.83 6.90
N LEU A 71 -3.91 -6.40 6.37
CA LEU A 71 -3.85 -7.31 5.22
C LEU A 71 -3.34 -6.57 3.99
N TYR A 72 -2.66 -7.27 3.07
CA TYR A 72 -2.26 -6.66 1.81
C TYR A 72 -2.63 -7.55 0.62
N ASN A 73 -3.61 -7.10 -0.16
CA ASN A 73 -4.07 -7.74 -1.38
C ASN A 73 -3.52 -7.01 -2.60
N VAL A 74 -2.68 -7.70 -3.40
CA VAL A 74 -2.04 -7.14 -4.60
C VAL A 74 -1.89 -8.22 -5.68
N PRO A 75 -2.99 -8.60 -6.34
CA PRO A 75 -3.03 -9.73 -7.28
C PRO A 75 -2.00 -9.65 -8.40
N GLY A 76 -1.69 -8.46 -8.89
CA GLY A 76 -0.68 -8.24 -9.92
C GLY A 76 0.75 -8.63 -9.51
N ARG A 77 1.02 -8.79 -8.20
CA ARG A 77 2.31 -9.23 -7.67
C ARG A 77 2.27 -10.65 -7.10
N THR A 78 1.18 -11.01 -6.46
CA THR A 78 1.05 -12.32 -5.79
C THR A 78 0.53 -13.43 -6.71
N GLY A 79 -0.22 -13.07 -7.75
CA GLY A 79 -0.93 -14.01 -8.62
C GLY A 79 -2.21 -14.57 -7.99
N ILE A 80 -2.61 -14.10 -6.80
CA ILE A 80 -3.85 -14.48 -6.13
C ILE A 80 -4.60 -13.23 -5.66
N ASN A 81 -5.93 -13.24 -5.82
CA ASN A 81 -6.83 -12.21 -5.31
C ASN A 81 -7.59 -12.71 -4.10
N MET A 82 -7.50 -12.02 -2.97
CA MET A 82 -8.35 -12.25 -1.81
C MET A 82 -9.68 -11.54 -2.05
N LYS A 83 -10.75 -12.32 -2.11
CA LYS A 83 -12.11 -11.83 -2.40
C LYS A 83 -12.71 -11.05 -1.22
N PRO A 84 -13.69 -10.16 -1.47
CA PRO A 84 -14.38 -9.40 -0.43
C PRO A 84 -14.92 -10.24 0.71
N GLU A 85 -15.54 -11.39 0.40
CA GLU A 85 -16.12 -12.28 1.41
C GLU A 85 -15.05 -12.84 2.34
N THR A 86 -13.87 -13.22 1.78
CA THR A 86 -12.74 -13.73 2.55
C THR A 86 -12.15 -12.64 3.44
N THR A 87 -11.97 -11.43 2.89
CA THR A 87 -11.50 -10.25 3.62
C THR A 87 -12.40 -9.93 4.80
N CYS A 88 -13.71 -9.81 4.56
CA CYS A 88 -14.68 -9.48 5.59
C CYS A 88 -14.86 -10.60 6.63
N ARG A 89 -14.71 -11.88 6.23
CA ARG A 89 -14.70 -13.02 7.17
C ARG A 89 -13.51 -12.92 8.11
N ILE A 90 -12.29 -12.71 7.59
CA ILE A 90 -11.09 -12.54 8.40
C ILE A 90 -11.24 -11.37 9.37
N ALA A 91 -11.73 -10.22 8.89
CA ALA A 91 -11.92 -9.04 9.71
C ALA A 91 -12.93 -9.24 10.86
N ARG A 92 -13.98 -10.03 10.64
CA ARG A 92 -14.96 -10.38 11.69
C ARG A 92 -14.42 -11.36 12.71
N ASP A 93 -13.67 -12.36 12.25
CA ASP A 93 -13.22 -13.47 13.09
C ASP A 93 -11.98 -13.10 13.93
N PHE A 94 -11.20 -12.11 13.49
CA PHE A 94 -9.94 -11.70 14.13
C PHE A 94 -9.89 -10.19 14.39
N PRO A 95 -10.30 -9.72 15.59
CA PRO A 95 -10.36 -8.28 15.92
C PRO A 95 -9.04 -7.53 15.85
N ASN A 96 -7.90 -8.24 15.89
CA ASN A 96 -6.58 -7.66 15.67
C ASN A 96 -6.20 -7.49 14.19
N VAL A 97 -7.04 -7.95 13.26
CA VAL A 97 -6.95 -7.63 11.84
C VAL A 97 -7.78 -6.38 11.62
N VAL A 98 -7.12 -5.23 11.53
CA VAL A 98 -7.77 -3.91 11.63
C VAL A 98 -7.96 -3.19 10.29
N ALA A 99 -7.29 -3.65 9.24
CA ALA A 99 -7.39 -3.02 7.92
C ALA A 99 -6.96 -3.96 6.79
N ILE A 100 -7.29 -3.55 5.58
CA ILE A 100 -6.70 -4.07 4.34
C ILE A 100 -6.08 -2.94 3.52
N LYS A 101 -4.84 -3.13 3.06
CA LYS A 101 -4.27 -2.40 1.93
C LYS A 101 -4.73 -3.09 0.65
N GLU A 102 -5.67 -2.47 -0.06
CA GLU A 102 -6.29 -3.03 -1.24
C GLU A 102 -5.67 -2.45 -2.51
N ALA A 103 -5.10 -3.33 -3.33
CA ALA A 103 -4.41 -2.99 -4.58
C ALA A 103 -4.77 -3.98 -5.71
N SER A 104 -6.03 -4.43 -5.75
CA SER A 104 -6.53 -5.31 -6.82
C SER A 104 -6.71 -4.58 -8.16
N GLY A 105 -6.86 -3.26 -8.15
CA GLY A 105 -7.24 -2.48 -9.33
C GLY A 105 -8.74 -2.46 -9.60
N SER A 106 -9.59 -3.03 -8.74
CA SER A 106 -11.04 -3.10 -8.89
C SER A 106 -11.76 -2.23 -7.87
N LEU A 107 -12.37 -1.13 -8.33
CA LEU A 107 -13.24 -0.30 -7.49
C LEU A 107 -14.49 -1.07 -7.02
N GLU A 108 -15.03 -1.96 -7.86
CA GLU A 108 -16.16 -2.81 -7.49
C GLU A 108 -15.83 -3.68 -6.26
N GLN A 109 -14.63 -4.30 -6.24
CA GLN A 109 -14.17 -5.08 -5.09
C GLN A 109 -13.98 -4.19 -3.85
N VAL A 110 -13.45 -3.00 -4.02
CA VAL A 110 -13.29 -2.01 -2.94
C VAL A 110 -14.64 -1.65 -2.32
N ASP A 111 -15.63 -1.32 -3.15
CA ASP A 111 -16.98 -0.95 -2.72
C ASP A 111 -17.67 -2.11 -1.98
N GLU A 112 -17.48 -3.34 -2.48
CA GLU A 112 -18.03 -4.53 -1.84
C GLU A 112 -17.40 -4.78 -0.45
N ILE A 113 -16.09 -4.57 -0.30
CA ILE A 113 -15.43 -4.67 1.01
C ILE A 113 -15.95 -3.57 1.95
N ILE A 114 -16.00 -2.31 1.48
CA ILE A 114 -16.46 -1.17 2.29
C ILE A 114 -17.90 -1.38 2.78
N LYS A 115 -18.77 -1.88 1.91
CA LYS A 115 -20.17 -2.19 2.24
C LYS A 115 -20.32 -3.28 3.30
N ASN A 116 -19.48 -4.30 3.29
CA ASN A 116 -19.66 -5.54 4.06
C ASN A 116 -18.68 -5.72 5.23
N LYS A 117 -17.69 -4.83 5.38
CA LYS A 117 -16.70 -4.86 6.47
C LYS A 117 -17.34 -4.59 7.83
N PRO A 118 -16.77 -5.07 8.95
CA PRO A 118 -17.15 -4.59 10.27
C PRO A 118 -16.71 -3.13 10.49
N ASP A 119 -17.36 -2.42 11.42
CA ASP A 119 -17.13 -0.99 11.66
C ASP A 119 -15.69 -0.66 12.07
N ASN A 120 -15.04 -1.56 12.78
CA ASN A 120 -13.67 -1.42 13.28
C ASN A 120 -12.59 -1.89 12.28
N PHE A 121 -12.92 -2.02 11.01
CA PHE A 121 -12.00 -2.44 9.96
C PHE A 121 -11.90 -1.38 8.86
N ASP A 122 -10.68 -1.00 8.50
CA ASP A 122 -10.43 0.03 7.48
C ASP A 122 -10.03 -0.55 6.13
N VAL A 123 -10.44 0.13 5.05
CA VAL A 123 -9.93 -0.10 3.71
C VAL A 123 -8.94 1.01 3.38
N ILE A 124 -7.71 0.65 3.04
CA ILE A 124 -6.61 1.56 2.69
C ILE A 124 -6.22 1.32 1.24
N SER A 125 -6.15 2.35 0.44
CA SER A 125 -5.70 2.23 -0.95
C SER A 125 -4.23 1.78 -1.00
N GLY A 126 -3.95 0.84 -1.90
CA GLY A 126 -2.60 0.43 -2.29
C GLY A 126 -2.26 0.82 -3.73
N ASP A 127 -3.13 1.62 -4.39
CA ASP A 127 -3.03 2.04 -5.77
C ASP A 127 -3.22 3.56 -5.87
N ASP A 128 -2.15 4.28 -6.16
CA ASP A 128 -2.16 5.75 -6.21
C ASP A 128 -3.16 6.30 -7.24
N ALA A 129 -3.28 5.63 -8.39
CA ALA A 129 -4.17 6.06 -9.46
C ALA A 129 -5.66 5.92 -9.11
N LEU A 130 -6.01 4.97 -8.24
CA LEU A 130 -7.38 4.73 -7.79
C LEU A 130 -7.71 5.39 -6.47
N THR A 131 -6.71 5.97 -5.77
CA THR A 131 -6.88 6.47 -4.40
C THR A 131 -7.98 7.52 -4.29
N PHE A 132 -8.06 8.47 -5.23
CA PHE A 132 -9.12 9.48 -5.25
C PHE A 132 -10.52 8.83 -5.24
N SER A 133 -10.77 7.88 -6.13
CA SER A 133 -12.05 7.18 -6.19
C SER A 133 -12.31 6.30 -4.96
N MET A 134 -11.28 5.64 -4.44
CA MET A 134 -11.41 4.79 -3.25
C MET A 134 -11.74 5.60 -2.00
N VAL A 135 -11.13 6.78 -1.81
CA VAL A 135 -11.43 7.68 -0.69
C VAL A 135 -12.84 8.24 -0.82
N ALA A 136 -13.26 8.63 -2.01
CA ALA A 136 -14.64 9.05 -2.27
C ALA A 136 -15.67 7.95 -1.96
N SER A 137 -15.32 6.67 -2.15
CA SER A 137 -16.13 5.50 -1.77
C SER A 137 -16.07 5.17 -0.27
N GLY A 138 -15.19 5.79 0.51
CA GLY A 138 -15.09 5.56 1.95
C GLY A 138 -13.83 4.83 2.43
N ALA A 139 -12.78 4.75 1.62
CA ALA A 139 -11.47 4.28 2.09
C ALA A 139 -10.86 5.27 3.10
N ALA A 140 -10.18 4.73 4.12
CA ALA A 140 -9.63 5.49 5.24
C ALA A 140 -8.29 6.19 4.91
N GLY A 141 -7.72 5.96 3.72
CA GLY A 141 -6.45 6.56 3.32
C GLY A 141 -5.69 5.73 2.30
N VAL A 142 -4.37 5.92 2.26
CA VAL A 142 -3.50 5.28 1.28
C VAL A 142 -2.12 4.95 1.83
N ILE A 143 -1.55 3.83 1.39
CA ILE A 143 -0.12 3.52 1.50
C ILE A 143 0.47 3.63 0.10
N SER A 144 1.04 4.78 -0.20
CA SER A 144 1.34 5.32 -1.53
C SER A 144 2.77 5.04 -2.00
N VAL A 145 2.95 5.01 -3.32
CA VAL A 145 4.27 5.07 -4.00
C VAL A 145 4.66 6.53 -4.27
N ILE A 146 3.80 7.31 -4.94
CA ILE A 146 4.10 8.72 -5.27
C ILE A 146 4.28 9.59 -4.01
N GLY A 147 3.62 9.22 -2.92
CA GLY A 147 3.76 9.88 -1.62
C GLY A 147 5.18 9.84 -1.03
N ASN A 148 6.08 8.96 -1.51
CA ASN A 148 7.49 8.99 -1.14
C ASN A 148 8.23 10.20 -1.74
N ALA A 149 7.88 10.60 -2.96
CA ALA A 149 8.50 11.72 -3.65
C ALA A 149 7.74 13.04 -3.44
N LEU A 150 6.41 13.00 -3.48
CA LEU A 150 5.56 14.18 -3.42
C LEU A 150 4.56 14.13 -2.23
N PRO A 151 5.06 13.93 -0.99
CA PRO A 151 4.21 13.68 0.19
C PRO A 151 3.28 14.86 0.49
N LYS A 152 3.75 16.10 0.32
CA LYS A 152 2.96 17.31 0.63
C LYS A 152 1.72 17.41 -0.25
N ALA A 153 1.89 17.28 -1.55
CA ALA A 153 0.81 17.44 -2.50
C ALA A 153 -0.16 16.23 -2.46
N PHE A 154 0.37 15.00 -2.43
CA PHE A 154 -0.45 13.81 -2.39
C PHE A 154 -1.26 13.72 -1.09
N SER A 155 -0.66 13.98 0.06
CA SER A 155 -1.40 14.00 1.33
C SER A 155 -2.41 15.18 1.43
N ARG A 156 -2.14 16.30 0.74
CA ARG A 156 -3.10 17.40 0.62
C ARG A 156 -4.35 16.95 -0.13
N MET A 157 -4.20 16.22 -1.24
CA MET A 157 -5.32 15.64 -1.99
C MET A 157 -6.26 14.85 -1.06
N ILE A 158 -5.71 13.90 -0.31
CA ILE A 158 -6.49 13.06 0.60
C ILE A 158 -7.19 13.87 1.69
N ARG A 159 -6.50 14.87 2.27
CA ARG A 159 -7.11 15.73 3.29
C ARG A 159 -8.24 16.62 2.74
N LEU A 160 -8.16 17.03 1.49
CA LEU A 160 -9.22 17.76 0.82
C LEU A 160 -10.45 16.86 0.64
N GLU A 161 -10.26 15.61 0.21
CA GLU A 161 -11.36 14.65 0.06
C GLU A 161 -12.07 14.38 1.39
N PHE A 162 -11.32 14.16 2.48
CA PHE A 162 -11.91 13.97 3.81
C PHE A 162 -12.71 15.18 4.32
N ARG A 163 -12.50 16.35 3.75
CA ARG A 163 -13.29 17.57 4.02
C ARG A 163 -14.45 17.78 3.04
N GLY A 164 -14.63 16.87 2.07
CA GLY A 164 -15.61 17.03 1.00
C GLY A 164 -15.21 18.03 -0.10
N GLU A 165 -13.97 18.50 -0.08
CA GLU A 165 -13.42 19.47 -1.04
C GLU A 165 -12.94 18.75 -2.31
N TYR A 166 -13.83 18.08 -3.02
CA TYR A 166 -13.48 17.20 -4.16
C TYR A 166 -12.90 17.95 -5.37
N GLU A 167 -13.35 19.18 -5.65
CA GLU A 167 -12.85 19.93 -6.81
C GLU A 167 -11.35 20.24 -6.74
N PRO A 168 -10.81 20.82 -5.65
CA PRO A 168 -9.37 21.04 -5.52
C PRO A 168 -8.59 19.71 -5.37
N ALA A 169 -9.16 18.67 -4.76
CA ALA A 169 -8.53 17.36 -4.68
C ALA A 169 -8.36 16.73 -6.07
N ARG A 170 -9.41 16.80 -6.90
CA ARG A 170 -9.41 16.29 -8.28
C ARG A 170 -8.37 16.98 -9.16
N LYS A 171 -8.14 18.28 -8.98
CA LYS A 171 -7.07 18.99 -9.70
C LYS A 171 -5.69 18.40 -9.40
N ILE A 172 -5.42 18.07 -8.13
CA ILE A 172 -4.17 17.43 -7.74
C ILE A 172 -4.10 16.01 -8.33
N HIS A 173 -5.18 15.23 -8.24
CA HIS A 173 -5.25 13.89 -8.83
C HIS A 173 -4.92 13.90 -10.33
N HIS A 174 -5.55 14.80 -11.08
CA HIS A 174 -5.33 14.92 -12.53
C HIS A 174 -3.90 15.37 -12.86
N ALA A 175 -3.29 16.23 -12.06
CA ALA A 175 -1.90 16.63 -12.24
C ALA A 175 -0.91 15.45 -12.09
N PHE A 176 -1.29 14.39 -11.40
CA PHE A 176 -0.47 13.20 -11.19
C PHE A 176 -0.78 12.03 -12.14
N THR A 177 -1.82 12.14 -12.97
CA THR A 177 -2.32 10.98 -13.76
C THR A 177 -1.23 10.32 -14.60
N GLU A 178 -0.38 11.09 -15.25
CA GLU A 178 0.72 10.54 -16.07
C GLU A 178 1.84 9.95 -15.20
N LEU A 179 2.16 10.58 -14.08
CA LEU A 179 3.16 10.09 -13.13
C LEU A 179 2.78 8.74 -12.54
N TYR A 180 1.51 8.50 -12.21
CA TYR A 180 1.08 7.20 -11.70
C TYR A 180 1.51 6.05 -12.61
N SER A 181 1.34 6.18 -13.92
CA SER A 181 1.75 5.16 -14.89
C SER A 181 3.28 5.08 -15.03
N LEU A 182 3.96 6.22 -15.13
CA LEU A 182 5.41 6.29 -15.32
C LEU A 182 6.20 5.72 -14.15
N LEU A 183 5.68 5.81 -12.93
CA LEU A 183 6.31 5.23 -11.74
C LEU A 183 6.36 3.70 -11.76
N PHE A 184 5.57 3.04 -12.63
CA PHE A 184 5.47 1.58 -12.70
C PHE A 184 5.93 0.97 -14.03
N VAL A 185 6.03 1.76 -15.10
CA VAL A 185 6.27 1.25 -16.48
C VAL A 185 7.57 0.44 -16.60
N ASP A 186 8.61 0.79 -15.86
CA ASP A 186 9.87 0.05 -15.80
C ASP A 186 10.05 -0.70 -14.46
N GLY A 187 8.93 -0.87 -13.72
CA GLY A 187 8.91 -1.53 -12.43
C GLY A 187 8.97 -0.56 -11.23
N ASN A 188 8.44 -1.02 -10.11
CA ASN A 188 8.48 -0.30 -8.83
C ASN A 188 9.34 -1.11 -7.84
N PRO A 189 10.36 -0.49 -7.18
CA PRO A 189 10.53 0.95 -6.93
C PRO A 189 11.43 1.71 -7.93
N ALA A 190 11.75 1.18 -9.12
CA ALA A 190 12.67 1.86 -10.05
C ALA A 190 12.21 3.29 -10.41
N GLY A 191 10.93 3.48 -10.76
CA GLY A 191 10.38 4.78 -11.12
C GLY A 191 10.45 5.80 -9.98
N VAL A 192 9.99 5.45 -8.78
CA VAL A 192 10.00 6.38 -7.65
C VAL A 192 11.42 6.73 -7.18
N LYS A 193 12.37 5.79 -7.28
CA LYS A 193 13.78 6.07 -6.98
C LYS A 193 14.41 7.02 -7.99
N ALA A 194 14.09 6.86 -9.28
CA ALA A 194 14.52 7.80 -10.31
C ALA A 194 13.99 9.21 -10.06
N LEU A 195 12.72 9.35 -9.65
CA LEU A 195 12.11 10.63 -9.31
C LEU A 195 12.79 11.28 -8.09
N LEU A 196 13.02 10.51 -7.02
CA LEU A 196 13.73 10.97 -5.82
C LEU A 196 15.18 11.37 -6.11
N ASN A 197 15.86 10.66 -7.02
CA ASN A 197 17.20 11.02 -7.48
C ASN A 197 17.21 12.34 -8.24
N ASP A 198 16.24 12.59 -9.14
CA ASP A 198 16.09 13.86 -9.83
C ASP A 198 15.86 15.05 -8.86
N MET A 199 15.17 14.77 -7.74
CA MET A 199 14.95 15.74 -6.68
C MET A 199 16.18 15.91 -5.75
N GLY A 200 17.25 15.14 -5.95
CA GLY A 200 18.48 15.22 -5.16
C GLY A 200 18.41 14.58 -3.77
N PHE A 201 17.42 13.73 -3.50
CA PHE A 201 17.27 13.10 -2.19
C PHE A 201 18.06 11.82 -2.02
N ILE A 202 18.26 11.03 -3.08
CA ILE A 202 18.93 9.72 -3.01
C ILE A 202 19.75 9.45 -4.28
N GLU A 203 20.69 8.50 -4.19
CA GLU A 203 21.32 7.88 -5.36
C GLU A 203 20.33 6.92 -6.06
N ASN A 204 20.42 6.84 -7.40
CA ASN A 204 19.54 5.97 -8.20
C ASN A 204 20.08 4.52 -8.25
N GLU A 205 20.28 3.93 -7.08
CA GLU A 205 20.78 2.56 -6.92
C GLU A 205 19.64 1.58 -6.65
N LEU A 206 19.67 0.42 -7.30
CA LEU A 206 18.74 -0.69 -7.09
C LEU A 206 19.50 -1.99 -6.88
N ARG A 207 18.92 -2.88 -6.09
CA ARG A 207 19.41 -4.25 -5.93
C ARG A 207 18.82 -5.13 -7.02
N LEU A 208 19.64 -5.98 -7.62
CA LEU A 208 19.17 -6.99 -8.57
C LEU A 208 18.05 -7.86 -7.93
N PRO A 209 17.06 -8.28 -8.72
CA PRO A 209 16.93 -8.19 -10.19
C PRO A 209 16.42 -6.85 -10.71
N LEU A 210 16.15 -5.86 -9.86
CA LEU A 210 15.70 -4.54 -10.28
C LEU A 210 16.88 -3.71 -10.80
N VAL A 211 16.61 -2.93 -11.85
CA VAL A 211 17.56 -2.02 -12.49
C VAL A 211 16.96 -0.62 -12.59
N PRO A 212 17.78 0.42 -12.77
CA PRO A 212 17.27 1.78 -12.98
C PRO A 212 16.28 1.87 -14.14
N THR A 213 15.29 2.74 -14.02
CA THR A 213 14.33 3.00 -15.10
C THR A 213 15.04 3.55 -16.35
N ARG A 214 14.44 3.35 -17.51
CA ARG A 214 14.98 3.85 -18.80
C ARG A 214 15.15 5.37 -18.78
N ILE A 215 16.17 5.85 -19.47
CA ILE A 215 16.48 7.31 -19.57
C ILE A 215 15.26 8.08 -20.09
N ALA A 216 14.56 7.57 -21.10
CA ALA A 216 13.37 8.22 -21.64
C ALA A 216 12.20 8.32 -20.63
N THR A 217 12.00 7.28 -19.79
CA THR A 217 11.02 7.31 -18.73
C THR A 217 11.38 8.33 -17.65
N LYS A 218 12.67 8.33 -17.24
CA LYS A 218 13.18 9.31 -16.27
C LYS A 218 12.99 10.73 -16.78
N GLN A 219 13.36 11.00 -18.03
CA GLN A 219 13.22 12.33 -18.63
C GLN A 219 11.76 12.82 -18.62
N LYS A 220 10.81 11.97 -19.02
CA LYS A 220 9.38 12.33 -18.97
C LYS A 220 8.92 12.67 -17.55
N MET A 221 9.32 11.89 -16.54
CA MET A 221 8.99 12.21 -15.15
C MET A 221 9.58 13.54 -14.70
N SER A 222 10.84 13.83 -15.08
CA SER A 222 11.51 15.11 -14.80
C SER A 222 10.77 16.30 -15.41
N ASP A 223 10.32 16.16 -16.66
CA ASP A 223 9.62 17.24 -17.36
C ASP A 223 8.26 17.51 -16.70
N ILE A 224 7.49 16.46 -16.38
CA ILE A 224 6.24 16.61 -15.61
C ILE A 224 6.51 17.28 -14.26
N LEU A 225 7.55 16.89 -13.54
CA LEU A 225 7.88 17.47 -12.23
C LEU A 225 8.15 18.98 -12.31
N LYS A 226 8.81 19.46 -13.37
CA LYS A 226 9.05 20.91 -13.61
C LYS A 226 7.76 21.69 -13.87
N ASP A 227 6.80 21.05 -14.54
CA ASP A 227 5.51 21.67 -14.90
C ASP A 227 4.47 21.58 -13.77
N LEU A 228 4.71 20.78 -12.74
CA LEU A 228 3.79 20.61 -11.61
C LEU A 228 3.65 21.91 -10.80
N ARG A 229 2.51 22.59 -10.97
CA ARG A 229 2.10 23.78 -10.21
C ARG A 229 1.06 23.43 -9.14
N ILE A 230 1.46 22.63 -8.13
CA ILE A 230 0.56 22.13 -7.07
C ILE A 230 1.07 22.42 -5.65
#